data_a04d3f721e8e95c675b9a6e16ab66d94
#
_entry.id   a04d3f721e8e95c675b9a6e16ab66d94
#
_cell.length_a   1.000
_cell.length_b   1.000
_cell.length_c   1.000
_cell.angle_alpha   90.00
_cell.angle_beta   90.00
_cell.angle_gamma   90.00
#
_symmetry.space_group_name_H-M   'P 1'
#
loop_
_entity.id
_entity.type
_entity.pdbx_description
1 polymer ?
#
loop_
_entity_poly.entity_id
_entity_poly.type
_entity_poly.pdbx_seq_one_letter_code
_entity_poly.pdbx_strand_id
1 'polypeptide(L)'
;LCLQQINNNGQVDYCDYSLQRVARGSNELRPEESTNISIGVVYEPKNIKNLIFTVDWWEIEKKDTIGLFGEDNIMLTDLILRMESNNLNNCSSVKSSPFVFRENPDEGEIESYLNAGICPAGRVSRVEERYQNLDTRIMSGFDIALYYSLTNSLGNFNFSLNIAKLEKFKQTAGNDFI
;
A
#
# COMPACT_ATOMS: atom_id res chain seq x y z
N LEU A 1 -11.48 -5.07 15.79
CA LEU A 1 -12.17 -3.87 16.27
C LEU A 1 -11.84 -3.72 17.74
N CYS A 2 -11.08 -2.71 18.08
CA CYS A 2 -10.97 -2.31 19.46
C CYS A 2 -12.21 -1.49 19.79
N LEU A 3 -13.07 -2.03 20.64
CA LEU A 3 -14.12 -1.24 21.25
C LEU A 3 -13.42 -0.33 22.27
N GLN A 4 -13.51 0.99 22.07
CA GLN A 4 -13.05 1.97 23.03
C GLN A 4 -13.75 1.68 24.36
N GLN A 5 -13.04 1.17 25.32
CA GLN A 5 -13.57 1.03 26.66
C GLN A 5 -13.43 2.38 27.35
N ILE A 6 -14.55 2.96 27.72
CA ILE A 6 -14.57 4.11 28.63
C ILE A 6 -14.40 3.54 30.03
N ASN A 7 -13.25 3.81 30.66
CA ASN A 7 -13.03 3.40 32.03
C ASN A 7 -13.99 4.13 33.01
N ASN A 8 -14.07 3.66 34.26
CA ASN A 8 -14.97 4.21 35.27
C ASN A 8 -14.74 5.72 35.57
N ASN A 9 -13.68 6.32 35.05
CA ASN A 9 -13.34 7.74 35.18
C ASN A 9 -13.68 8.56 33.92
N GLY A 10 -14.37 7.99 32.95
CA GLY A 10 -14.72 8.67 31.69
C GLY A 10 -13.56 8.88 30.73
N GLN A 11 -12.40 8.27 30.97
CA GLN A 11 -11.27 8.30 30.06
C GLN A 11 -11.40 7.16 29.04
N VAL A 12 -11.08 7.49 27.78
CA VAL A 12 -10.99 6.51 26.71
C VAL A 12 -9.69 5.74 26.88
N ASP A 13 -9.77 4.46 27.23
CA ASP A 13 -8.62 3.58 27.14
C ASP A 13 -8.35 3.29 25.67
N TYR A 14 -7.21 3.76 25.20
CA TYR A 14 -6.72 3.41 23.88
C TYR A 14 -6.36 1.94 23.88
N CYS A 15 -6.77 1.24 22.83
CA CYS A 15 -6.35 -0.14 22.62
C CYS A 15 -4.88 -0.18 22.20
N ASP A 16 -4.03 0.00 23.17
CA ASP A 16 -2.58 -0.06 22.98
C ASP A 16 -2.10 -1.47 23.31
N TYR A 17 -2.17 -2.36 22.34
CA TYR A 17 -1.52 -3.66 22.44
C TYR A 17 -0.63 -3.90 21.23
N SER A 18 0.52 -4.49 21.46
CA SER A 18 1.45 -4.84 20.41
C SER A 18 0.92 -6.00 19.58
N LEU A 19 0.75 -5.78 18.28
CA LEU A 19 0.42 -6.81 17.31
C LEU A 19 1.70 -7.39 16.72
N GLN A 20 1.86 -8.71 16.78
CA GLN A 20 2.97 -9.37 16.11
C GLN A 20 2.68 -9.47 14.61
N ARG A 21 3.54 -8.89 13.80
CA ARG A 21 3.53 -9.03 12.34
C ARG A 21 4.63 -9.99 11.91
N VAL A 22 4.29 -10.97 11.09
CA VAL A 22 5.24 -11.95 10.54
C VAL A 22 5.13 -11.96 9.03
N ALA A 23 6.21 -11.57 8.33
CA ALA A 23 6.30 -11.69 6.87
C ALA A 23 7.02 -12.98 6.50
N ARG A 24 6.44 -13.77 5.58
CA ARG A 24 7.00 -15.03 5.07
C ARG A 24 7.22 -14.99 3.58
N GLY A 25 8.27 -15.68 3.11
CA GLY A 25 8.46 -15.97 1.70
C GLY A 25 7.38 -16.90 1.16
N SER A 26 7.26 -16.96 -0.17
CA SER A 26 6.39 -17.89 -0.88
C SER A 26 7.18 -18.58 -1.98
N ASN A 27 6.94 -19.88 -2.18
CA ASN A 27 7.53 -20.65 -3.28
C ASN A 27 6.71 -20.54 -4.57
N GLU A 28 5.58 -19.84 -4.53
CA GLU A 28 4.63 -19.67 -5.65
C GLU A 28 4.86 -18.36 -6.41
N LEU A 29 5.93 -17.61 -6.06
CA LEU A 29 6.24 -16.33 -6.69
C LEU A 29 6.65 -16.52 -8.16
N ARG A 30 6.02 -15.74 -9.02
CA ARG A 30 6.41 -15.57 -10.42
C ARG A 30 7.34 -14.37 -10.55
N PRO A 31 8.24 -14.35 -11.54
CA PRO A 31 9.06 -13.17 -11.82
C PRO A 31 8.20 -11.93 -12.13
N GLU A 32 8.66 -10.77 -11.67
CA GLU A 32 8.11 -9.49 -12.09
C GLU A 32 8.47 -9.21 -13.56
N GLU A 33 7.54 -8.68 -14.31
CA GLU A 33 7.76 -8.20 -15.67
C GLU A 33 7.60 -6.68 -15.73
N SER A 34 8.49 -5.99 -16.46
CA SER A 34 8.41 -4.54 -16.64
C SER A 34 8.51 -4.16 -18.10
N THR A 35 7.58 -3.34 -18.55
CA THR A 35 7.61 -2.69 -19.85
C THR A 35 7.79 -1.20 -19.64
N ASN A 36 8.83 -0.62 -20.28
CA ASN A 36 9.13 0.80 -20.19
C ASN A 36 9.06 1.42 -21.57
N ILE A 37 8.33 2.52 -21.69
CA ILE A 37 8.23 3.32 -22.92
C ILE A 37 8.64 4.74 -22.55
N SER A 38 9.52 5.34 -23.36
CA SER A 38 9.85 6.76 -23.23
C SER A 38 9.96 7.42 -24.60
N ILE A 39 9.47 8.65 -24.70
CA ILE A 39 9.56 9.48 -25.91
C ILE A 39 9.98 10.87 -25.46
N GLY A 40 11.07 11.37 -26.05
CA GLY A 40 11.62 12.67 -25.70
C GLY A 40 11.96 13.52 -26.87
N VAL A 41 12.06 14.83 -26.62
CA VAL A 41 12.49 15.85 -27.57
C VAL A 41 13.61 16.67 -26.93
N VAL A 42 14.70 16.82 -27.66
CA VAL A 42 15.79 17.72 -27.33
C VAL A 42 15.72 18.91 -28.30
N TYR A 43 15.70 20.11 -27.76
CA TYR A 43 15.66 21.35 -28.53
C TYR A 43 16.84 22.23 -28.20
N GLU A 44 17.65 22.53 -29.23
CA GLU A 44 18.80 23.43 -29.18
C GLU A 44 18.54 24.62 -30.12
N PRO A 45 18.10 25.78 -29.60
CA PRO A 45 17.80 26.94 -30.45
C PRO A 45 19.08 27.53 -31.04
N LYS A 46 19.11 27.69 -32.39
CA LYS A 46 20.26 28.23 -33.13
C LYS A 46 20.62 29.67 -32.72
N ASN A 47 19.63 30.42 -32.21
CA ASN A 47 19.78 31.83 -31.85
C ASN A 47 20.34 32.04 -30.44
N ILE A 48 20.33 31.02 -29.59
CA ILE A 48 20.82 31.08 -28.21
C ILE A 48 21.85 29.96 -28.04
N LYS A 49 23.12 30.35 -28.09
CA LYS A 49 24.22 29.39 -27.93
C LYS A 49 24.19 28.73 -26.54
N ASN A 50 24.53 27.46 -26.48
CA ASN A 50 24.67 26.69 -25.22
C ASN A 50 23.39 26.60 -24.39
N LEU A 51 22.21 26.75 -25.01
CA LEU A 51 20.93 26.44 -24.41
C LEU A 51 20.45 25.11 -24.95
N ILE A 52 20.14 24.21 -24.02
CA ILE A 52 19.54 22.88 -24.33
C ILE A 52 18.27 22.78 -23.48
N PHE A 53 17.17 22.41 -24.14
CA PHE A 53 15.90 22.14 -23.51
C PHE A 53 15.45 20.72 -23.87
N THR A 54 15.07 19.92 -22.88
CA THR A 54 14.56 18.56 -23.09
C THR A 54 13.21 18.37 -22.44
N VAL A 55 12.35 17.61 -23.09
CA VAL A 55 11.08 17.13 -22.55
C VAL A 55 10.96 15.67 -22.88
N ASP A 56 10.79 14.84 -21.86
CA ASP A 56 10.63 13.40 -21.98
C ASP A 56 9.33 13.00 -21.30
N TRP A 57 8.51 12.25 -22.01
CA TRP A 57 7.38 11.51 -21.45
C TRP A 57 7.78 10.06 -21.27
N TRP A 58 7.37 9.45 -20.16
CA TRP A 58 7.65 8.06 -19.88
C TRP A 58 6.45 7.36 -19.25
N GLU A 59 6.32 6.06 -19.52
CA GLU A 59 5.38 5.16 -18.88
C GLU A 59 6.09 3.85 -18.51
N ILE A 60 5.84 3.37 -17.31
CA ILE A 60 6.35 2.13 -16.76
C ILE A 60 5.15 1.28 -16.34
N GLU A 61 4.99 0.12 -16.95
CA GLU A 61 4.05 -0.91 -16.56
C GLU A 61 4.83 -2.06 -15.90
N LYS A 62 4.50 -2.39 -14.65
CA LYS A 62 5.03 -3.56 -13.92
C LYS A 62 3.90 -4.54 -13.67
N LYS A 63 4.06 -5.77 -14.14
CA LYS A 63 3.15 -6.90 -13.91
C LYS A 63 3.73 -7.83 -12.85
N ASP A 64 2.84 -8.56 -12.18
CA ASP A 64 3.21 -9.53 -11.14
C ASP A 64 4.16 -8.94 -10.08
N THR A 65 3.97 -7.67 -9.71
CA THR A 65 4.81 -6.98 -8.72
C THR A 65 4.85 -7.75 -7.41
N ILE A 66 6.03 -8.17 -6.96
CA ILE A 66 6.19 -8.91 -5.72
C ILE A 66 6.06 -7.95 -4.54
N GLY A 67 5.17 -8.28 -3.62
CA GLY A 67 4.94 -7.47 -2.44
C GLY A 67 4.13 -8.18 -1.37
N LEU A 68 3.91 -7.47 -0.27
CA LEU A 68 3.00 -7.88 0.79
C LEU A 68 1.64 -7.21 0.57
N PHE A 69 0.56 -7.93 0.84
CA PHE A 69 -0.80 -7.39 0.71
C PHE A 69 -1.10 -6.28 1.73
N GLY A 70 -0.42 -6.33 2.85
CA GLY A 70 -0.54 -5.38 3.96
C GLY A 70 -1.43 -5.91 5.07
N GLU A 71 -0.99 -5.70 6.30
CA GLU A 71 -1.72 -6.15 7.49
C GLU A 71 -3.13 -5.57 7.57
N ASP A 72 -3.29 -4.29 7.20
CA ASP A 72 -4.59 -3.63 7.21
C ASP A 72 -5.60 -4.30 6.27
N ASN A 73 -5.14 -4.71 5.08
CA ASN A 73 -5.99 -5.41 4.11
C ASN A 73 -6.34 -6.82 4.60
N ILE A 74 -5.40 -7.53 5.24
CA ILE A 74 -5.64 -8.84 5.82
C ILE A 74 -6.67 -8.73 6.96
N MET A 75 -6.52 -7.73 7.83
CA MET A 75 -7.45 -7.46 8.93
C MET A 75 -8.84 -7.07 8.41
N LEU A 76 -8.90 -6.24 7.36
CA LEU A 76 -10.17 -5.86 6.73
C LEU A 76 -10.86 -7.08 6.11
N THR A 77 -10.10 -7.95 5.43
CA THR A 77 -10.62 -9.20 4.88
C THR A 77 -11.17 -10.11 5.97
N ASP A 78 -10.44 -10.27 7.08
CA ASP A 78 -10.92 -11.04 8.23
C ASP A 78 -12.23 -10.46 8.79
N LEU A 79 -12.30 -9.14 8.92
CA LEU A 79 -13.52 -8.47 9.39
C LEU A 79 -14.71 -8.74 8.46
N ILE A 80 -14.52 -8.59 7.14
CA ILE A 80 -15.57 -8.83 6.15
C ILE A 80 -16.06 -10.28 6.22
N LEU A 81 -15.15 -11.27 6.21
CA LEU A 81 -15.48 -12.69 6.31
C LEU A 81 -16.28 -12.99 7.56
N ARG A 82 -15.90 -12.42 8.70
CA ARG A 82 -16.59 -12.60 9.98
C ARG A 82 -17.98 -11.97 9.98
N MET A 83 -18.12 -10.78 9.43
CA MET A 83 -19.40 -10.07 9.36
C MET A 83 -20.38 -10.77 8.41
N GLU A 84 -19.92 -11.20 7.25
CA GLU A 84 -20.76 -11.93 6.27
C GLU A 84 -21.20 -13.30 6.74
N SER A 85 -20.35 -13.99 7.52
CA SER A 85 -20.65 -15.31 8.07
C SER A 85 -21.20 -15.29 9.48
N ASN A 86 -21.48 -14.12 10.06
CA ASN A 86 -21.96 -13.96 11.42
C ASN A 86 -23.31 -14.68 11.62
N ASN A 87 -23.34 -15.62 12.57
CA ASN A 87 -24.53 -16.39 12.89
C ASN A 87 -24.55 -16.69 14.40
N LEU A 88 -25.31 -15.92 15.15
CA LEU A 88 -25.40 -16.04 16.61
C LEU A 88 -25.90 -17.40 17.10
N ASN A 89 -26.65 -18.14 16.27
CA ASN A 89 -27.11 -19.48 16.61
C ASN A 89 -25.99 -20.54 16.45
N ASN A 90 -24.93 -20.22 15.71
CA ASN A 90 -23.81 -21.11 15.45
C ASN A 90 -22.52 -20.33 15.20
N CYS A 91 -21.93 -19.78 16.26
CA CYS A 91 -20.71 -18.99 16.16
C CYS A 91 -19.49 -19.82 15.71
N SER A 92 -19.53 -21.14 15.79
CA SER A 92 -18.44 -21.99 15.28
C SER A 92 -18.37 -22.04 13.75
N SER A 93 -19.42 -21.59 13.05
CA SER A 93 -19.44 -21.52 11.58
C SER A 93 -18.91 -20.20 11.00
N VAL A 94 -18.54 -19.26 11.85
CA VAL A 94 -18.01 -17.96 11.42
C VAL A 94 -16.67 -18.15 10.74
N LYS A 95 -16.57 -17.63 9.50
CA LYS A 95 -15.34 -17.67 8.72
C LYS A 95 -14.38 -16.58 9.19
N SER A 96 -13.09 -16.85 9.15
CA SER A 96 -12.03 -15.91 9.45
C SER A 96 -10.87 -16.09 8.49
N SER A 97 -10.05 -15.08 8.35
CA SER A 97 -8.82 -15.18 7.55
C SER A 97 -7.84 -16.18 8.21
N PRO A 98 -7.26 -17.12 7.45
CA PRO A 98 -6.26 -18.04 7.98
C PRO A 98 -4.93 -17.36 8.37
N PHE A 99 -4.79 -16.08 8.03
CA PHE A 99 -3.61 -15.27 8.32
C PHE A 99 -3.75 -14.38 9.56
N VAL A 100 -4.94 -14.38 10.19
CA VAL A 100 -5.22 -13.63 11.41
C VAL A 100 -5.34 -14.60 12.57
N PHE A 101 -4.39 -14.56 13.48
CA PHE A 101 -4.35 -15.42 14.67
C PHE A 101 -4.92 -14.65 15.86
N ARG A 102 -5.79 -15.30 16.61
CA ARG A 102 -6.48 -14.71 17.75
C ARG A 102 -6.28 -15.53 19.01
N GLU A 103 -6.32 -14.86 20.13
CA GLU A 103 -6.43 -15.49 21.44
C GLU A 103 -7.88 -15.95 21.66
N ASN A 104 -8.09 -16.83 22.63
CA ASN A 104 -9.45 -17.16 23.03
C ASN A 104 -10.08 -15.95 23.72
N PRO A 105 -11.33 -15.59 23.38
CA PRO A 105 -12.01 -14.50 24.05
C PRO A 105 -12.26 -14.82 25.52
N ASP A 106 -12.07 -13.83 26.39
CA ASP A 106 -12.44 -13.94 27.80
C ASP A 106 -13.96 -13.75 27.99
N GLU A 107 -14.45 -13.96 29.23
CA GLU A 107 -15.89 -13.89 29.53
C GLU A 107 -16.48 -12.49 29.26
N GLY A 108 -15.73 -11.42 29.55
CA GLY A 108 -16.18 -10.05 29.31
C GLY A 108 -16.22 -9.70 27.81
N GLU A 109 -15.25 -10.18 27.06
CA GLU A 109 -15.24 -10.07 25.60
C GLU A 109 -16.43 -10.84 25.00
N ILE A 110 -16.69 -12.07 25.44
CA ILE A 110 -17.83 -12.88 24.99
C ILE A 110 -19.14 -12.11 25.20
N GLU A 111 -19.38 -11.61 26.40
CA GLU A 111 -20.59 -10.86 26.74
C GLU A 111 -20.73 -9.61 25.89
N SER A 112 -19.65 -8.83 25.71
CA SER A 112 -19.64 -7.60 24.91
C SER A 112 -19.98 -7.87 23.45
N TYR A 113 -19.41 -8.92 22.84
CA TYR A 113 -19.68 -9.29 21.47
C TYR A 113 -21.12 -9.75 21.27
N LEU A 114 -21.64 -10.58 22.17
CA LEU A 114 -23.02 -11.08 22.09
C LEU A 114 -24.04 -9.95 22.27
N ASN A 115 -23.79 -9.01 23.17
CA ASN A 115 -24.63 -7.83 23.34
C ASN A 115 -24.61 -6.92 22.09
N ALA A 116 -23.53 -6.91 21.33
CA ALA A 116 -23.43 -6.21 20.04
C ALA A 116 -24.05 -7.00 18.87
N GLY A 117 -24.60 -8.20 19.09
CA GLY A 117 -25.17 -9.04 18.03
C GLY A 117 -24.13 -9.69 17.11
N ILE A 118 -22.91 -9.85 17.61
CA ILE A 118 -21.76 -10.38 16.83
C ILE A 118 -21.19 -11.60 17.57
N CYS A 119 -20.82 -12.62 16.80
CA CYS A 119 -20.15 -13.80 17.36
C CYS A 119 -18.79 -13.42 17.98
N PRO A 120 -18.49 -13.92 19.18
CA PRO A 120 -17.27 -13.60 19.90
C PRO A 120 -16.01 -13.86 19.08
N ALA A 121 -15.05 -12.96 19.21
CA ALA A 121 -13.73 -13.08 18.64
C ALA A 121 -12.72 -12.58 19.68
N GLY A 122 -11.73 -13.38 19.99
CA GLY A 122 -10.68 -12.96 20.88
C GLY A 122 -9.77 -11.91 20.23
N ARG A 123 -8.91 -11.33 21.05
CA ARG A 123 -7.91 -10.35 20.63
C ARG A 123 -7.00 -10.91 19.56
N VAL A 124 -6.69 -10.11 18.54
CA VAL A 124 -5.70 -10.50 17.52
C VAL A 124 -4.32 -10.49 18.17
N SER A 125 -3.62 -11.62 18.12
CA SER A 125 -2.28 -11.77 18.66
C SER A 125 -1.20 -11.65 17.59
N ARG A 126 -1.50 -12.10 16.37
CA ARG A 126 -0.54 -12.12 15.27
C ARG A 126 -1.26 -12.01 13.93
N VAL A 127 -0.66 -11.28 13.00
CA VAL A 127 -1.00 -11.29 11.57
C VAL A 127 0.19 -11.85 10.79
N GLU A 128 -0.07 -12.84 9.93
CA GLU A 128 0.92 -13.43 9.05
C GLU A 128 0.69 -12.93 7.63
N GLU A 129 1.72 -12.38 7.02
CA GLU A 129 1.72 -11.95 5.63
C GLU A 129 2.63 -12.86 4.79
N ARG A 130 2.28 -13.04 3.53
CA ARG A 130 3.14 -13.75 2.58
C ARG A 130 3.45 -12.86 1.40
N TYR A 131 4.68 -12.94 0.92
CA TYR A 131 5.04 -12.35 -0.36
C TYR A 131 4.25 -13.03 -1.47
N GLN A 132 3.68 -12.24 -2.35
CA GLN A 132 2.85 -12.69 -3.45
C GLN A 132 2.97 -11.74 -4.64
N ASN A 133 2.56 -12.21 -5.81
CA ASN A 133 2.47 -11.35 -6.97
C ASN A 133 1.20 -10.50 -6.85
N LEU A 134 1.40 -9.22 -6.68
CA LEU A 134 0.34 -8.20 -6.69
C LEU A 134 0.00 -7.84 -8.14
N ASP A 135 -1.15 -7.21 -8.33
CA ASP A 135 -1.59 -6.74 -9.64
C ASP A 135 -0.65 -5.71 -10.28
N THR A 136 -0.96 -5.42 -11.53
CA THR A 136 -0.22 -4.48 -12.36
C THR A 136 -0.13 -3.10 -11.72
N ARG A 137 1.08 -2.55 -11.71
CA ARG A 137 1.37 -1.16 -11.36
C ARG A 137 1.69 -0.38 -12.63
N ILE A 138 1.04 0.76 -12.83
CA ILE A 138 1.29 1.66 -13.95
C ILE A 138 1.69 3.02 -13.40
N MET A 139 2.80 3.53 -13.89
CA MET A 139 3.30 4.86 -13.56
C MET A 139 3.64 5.59 -14.87
N SER A 140 3.24 6.86 -14.99
CA SER A 140 3.67 7.71 -16.11
C SER A 140 3.93 9.13 -15.65
N GLY A 141 4.76 9.84 -16.40
CA GLY A 141 5.14 11.19 -16.06
C GLY A 141 5.91 11.91 -17.14
N PHE A 142 6.35 13.11 -16.81
CA PHE A 142 7.17 13.96 -17.65
C PHE A 142 8.42 14.40 -16.89
N ASP A 143 9.54 14.38 -17.62
CA ASP A 143 10.80 15.00 -17.18
C ASP A 143 11.12 16.16 -18.12
N ILE A 144 11.41 17.31 -17.54
CA ILE A 144 11.75 18.53 -18.26
C ILE A 144 13.10 19.00 -17.76
N ALA A 145 14.05 19.24 -18.65
CA ALA A 145 15.33 19.81 -18.27
C ALA A 145 15.71 20.99 -19.15
N LEU A 146 16.36 21.97 -18.55
CA LEU A 146 16.94 23.12 -19.20
C LEU A 146 18.38 23.31 -18.72
N TYR A 147 19.29 23.38 -19.67
CA TYR A 147 20.70 23.66 -19.42
C TYR A 147 21.10 24.89 -20.21
N TYR A 148 21.76 25.84 -19.53
CA TYR A 148 22.28 27.03 -20.17
C TYR A 148 23.66 27.37 -19.64
N SER A 149 24.62 27.56 -20.54
CA SER A 149 25.98 27.97 -20.20
C SER A 149 26.33 29.35 -20.81
N LEU A 150 26.76 30.26 -19.96
CA LEU A 150 27.17 31.60 -20.34
C LEU A 150 28.61 31.86 -19.92
N THR A 151 29.44 32.27 -20.84
CA THR A 151 30.82 32.72 -20.58
C THR A 151 30.93 34.21 -20.91
N ASN A 152 31.37 35.02 -19.96
CA ASN A 152 31.59 36.42 -20.14
C ASN A 152 32.88 36.90 -19.38
N SER A 153 33.16 38.20 -19.37
CA SER A 153 34.32 38.78 -18.69
C SER A 153 34.32 38.57 -17.16
N LEU A 154 33.18 38.25 -16.58
CA LEU A 154 33.03 38.00 -15.12
C LEU A 154 33.24 36.53 -14.76
N GLY A 155 33.19 35.61 -15.75
CA GLY A 155 33.37 34.17 -15.53
C GLY A 155 32.46 33.27 -16.35
N ASN A 156 32.44 32.01 -15.99
CA ASN A 156 31.64 30.98 -16.57
C ASN A 156 30.43 30.66 -15.65
N PHE A 157 29.22 30.80 -16.16
CA PHE A 157 27.99 30.55 -15.45
C PHE A 157 27.27 29.37 -16.08
N ASN A 158 26.91 28.36 -15.28
CA ASN A 158 26.13 27.21 -15.70
C ASN A 158 24.81 27.17 -14.93
N PHE A 159 23.72 27.21 -15.65
CA PHE A 159 22.37 27.12 -15.11
C PHE A 159 21.75 25.76 -15.48
N SER A 160 21.14 25.09 -14.53
CA SER A 160 20.37 23.87 -14.78
C SER A 160 19.06 23.93 -14.02
N LEU A 161 17.98 23.55 -14.70
CA LEU A 161 16.66 23.38 -14.12
C LEU A 161 16.17 21.99 -14.53
N ASN A 162 15.79 21.16 -13.54
CA ASN A 162 15.23 19.84 -13.76
C ASN A 162 13.90 19.77 -13.03
N ILE A 163 12.85 19.38 -13.76
CA ILE A 163 11.49 19.23 -13.25
C ILE A 163 11.03 17.82 -13.60
N ALA A 164 10.61 17.06 -12.60
CA ALA A 164 9.94 15.78 -12.77
C ALA A 164 8.48 15.88 -12.31
N LYS A 165 7.54 15.46 -13.16
CA LYS A 165 6.13 15.46 -12.83
C LYS A 165 5.57 14.04 -13.01
N LEU A 166 5.16 13.44 -11.91
CA LEU A 166 4.36 12.21 -11.95
C LEU A 166 2.92 12.58 -12.37
N GLU A 167 2.44 12.00 -13.47
CA GLU A 167 1.10 12.24 -14.01
C GLU A 167 0.12 11.18 -13.54
N LYS A 168 0.55 9.91 -13.53
CA LYS A 168 -0.28 8.77 -13.19
C LYS A 168 0.47 7.81 -12.29
N PHE A 169 -0.21 7.38 -11.24
CA PHE A 169 0.19 6.25 -10.43
C PHE A 169 -1.05 5.40 -10.19
N LYS A 170 -1.07 4.18 -10.70
CA LYS A 170 -2.15 3.23 -10.51
C LYS A 170 -1.56 1.91 -10.04
N GLN A 171 -2.04 1.42 -8.93
CA GLN A 171 -1.78 0.08 -8.44
C GLN A 171 -3.14 -0.53 -8.10
N THR A 172 -3.44 -1.67 -8.69
CA THR A 172 -4.66 -2.43 -8.37
C THR A 172 -4.28 -3.44 -7.29
N ALA A 173 -5.07 -3.58 -6.25
CA ALA A 173 -4.97 -4.70 -5.33
C ALA A 173 -5.61 -5.91 -6.02
N GLY A 174 -4.98 -7.09 -5.94
CA GLY A 174 -5.46 -8.29 -6.61
C GLY A 174 -6.90 -8.65 -6.22
N ASN A 175 -7.65 -9.13 -7.21
CA ASN A 175 -9.03 -9.59 -7.01
C ASN A 175 -9.11 -10.97 -6.34
N ASP A 176 -7.99 -11.64 -6.08
CA ASP A 176 -7.92 -13.02 -5.62
C ASP A 176 -8.05 -13.17 -4.08
N PHE A 177 -8.50 -12.12 -3.39
CA PHE A 177 -8.53 -12.05 -1.92
C PHE A 177 -9.93 -12.03 -1.30
N ILE A 178 -10.96 -12.34 -2.09
CA ILE A 178 -12.34 -12.47 -1.58
C ILE A 178 -12.79 -13.92 -1.65
#